data_5419a2fe2d95750d898f6aea39e5a77f
#
_entry.id   5419a2fe2d95750d898f6aea39e5a77f
#
_cell.length_a   1.000
_cell.length_b   1.000
_cell.length_c   1.000
_cell.angle_alpha   90.00
_cell.angle_beta   90.00
_cell.angle_gamma   90.00
#
_symmetry.space_group_name_H-M   'P 1'
#
loop_
_entity.id
_entity.type
_entity.pdbx_description
1 polymer ?
#
loop_
_entity_poly.entity_id
_entity_poly.type
_entity_poly.pdbx_seq_one_letter_code
_entity_poly.pdbx_strand_id
1 'polypeptide(L)'
;MTTVLVTGASGFVGSHLLPELLGADHRVVALVRSAEAGAKVTRRLPAELLAKVELRTGDVDRPATLAPALDGVDAVIHLVAIARDSSGGRQLLAVNLDGTRNLIAAMQASGVRRLVHLGALGVADREELHYGKSKARAERAVAESGLDWTILKPSLLFGPGDGFFNIVADLVRLSPGIVPVPGDGKSRFQPLHVADLALCLRLSLERPETVGHAYELGGPRTWTYRQITAEVCRAMGRRRAIVPVPVPLIKLVAGAAEAVHLPFPVATDQLRQLALDNVGPIDGVHAAFGFVPRRMEGELRYLRRRRAQQGPTEVA
;
A
#
# COMPACT_ATOMS: atom_id res chain seq x y z
N MET A 1 -4.42 -26.07 2.94
CA MET A 1 -3.23 -25.59 2.19
C MET A 1 -3.72 -25.05 0.86
N THR A 2 -3.47 -23.79 0.55
CA THR A 2 -3.97 -23.09 -0.64
C THR A 2 -2.77 -22.55 -1.43
N THR A 3 -2.78 -22.66 -2.74
CA THR A 3 -1.78 -22.04 -3.62
C THR A 3 -2.25 -20.63 -3.98
N VAL A 4 -1.52 -19.61 -3.51
CA VAL A 4 -1.93 -18.20 -3.62
C VAL A 4 -1.01 -17.45 -4.55
N LEU A 5 -1.56 -16.90 -5.64
CA LEU A 5 -0.85 -15.92 -6.46
C LEU A 5 -0.87 -14.56 -5.76
N VAL A 6 0.30 -13.99 -5.53
CA VAL A 6 0.45 -12.64 -4.97
C VAL A 6 1.03 -11.72 -6.03
N THR A 7 0.24 -10.77 -6.52
CA THR A 7 0.73 -9.69 -7.36
C THR A 7 1.27 -8.57 -6.48
N GLY A 8 2.29 -7.84 -6.94
CA GLY A 8 2.95 -6.84 -6.07
C GLY A 8 3.77 -7.43 -4.92
N ALA A 9 4.15 -8.70 -5.02
CA ALA A 9 4.92 -9.46 -4.01
C ALA A 9 6.25 -8.79 -3.61
N SER A 10 6.92 -8.10 -4.52
CA SER A 10 8.18 -7.38 -4.27
C SER A 10 8.01 -6.01 -3.58
N GLY A 11 6.75 -5.54 -3.44
CA GLY A 11 6.41 -4.26 -2.85
C GLY A 11 6.45 -4.24 -1.31
N PHE A 12 6.02 -3.10 -0.73
CA PHE A 12 5.97 -2.91 0.72
C PHE A 12 5.02 -3.91 1.40
N VAL A 13 3.75 -3.94 1.02
CA VAL A 13 2.76 -4.86 1.62
C VAL A 13 3.13 -6.31 1.33
N GLY A 14 3.53 -6.62 0.09
CA GLY A 14 3.95 -7.97 -0.31
C GLY A 14 5.08 -8.52 0.57
N SER A 15 6.08 -7.71 0.91
CA SER A 15 7.21 -8.13 1.75
C SER A 15 6.82 -8.55 3.19
N HIS A 16 5.68 -8.08 3.67
CA HIS A 16 5.12 -8.46 4.97
C HIS A 16 4.07 -9.57 4.85
N LEU A 17 3.36 -9.62 3.72
CA LEU A 17 2.34 -10.65 3.49
C LEU A 17 2.95 -12.03 3.21
N LEU A 18 4.05 -12.10 2.43
CA LEU A 18 4.64 -13.39 2.07
C LEU A 18 5.02 -14.22 3.30
N PRO A 19 5.77 -13.70 4.30
CA PRO A 19 6.06 -14.47 5.52
C PRO A 19 4.79 -14.90 6.28
N GLU A 20 3.74 -14.07 6.28
CA GLU A 20 2.46 -14.36 6.94
C GLU A 20 1.75 -15.55 6.28
N LEU A 21 1.66 -15.58 4.94
CA LEU A 21 1.07 -16.69 4.19
C LEU A 21 1.86 -17.99 4.35
N LEU A 22 3.18 -17.90 4.24
CA LEU A 22 4.08 -19.06 4.33
C LEU A 22 4.11 -19.67 5.73
N GLY A 23 4.00 -18.83 6.78
CA GLY A 23 3.89 -19.24 8.17
C GLY A 23 2.55 -19.94 8.49
N ALA A 24 1.52 -19.70 7.70
CA ALA A 24 0.20 -20.32 7.77
C ALA A 24 0.06 -21.52 6.79
N ASP A 25 1.18 -22.07 6.32
CA ASP A 25 1.27 -23.25 5.43
C ASP A 25 0.59 -23.11 4.06
N HIS A 26 0.43 -21.86 3.56
CA HIS A 26 0.08 -21.64 2.16
C HIS A 26 1.32 -21.78 1.24
N ARG A 27 1.10 -22.17 -0.01
CA ARG A 27 2.08 -22.06 -1.09
C ARG A 27 1.91 -20.71 -1.77
N VAL A 28 3.00 -20.02 -2.05
CA VAL A 28 2.96 -18.69 -2.67
C VAL A 28 3.55 -18.75 -4.07
N VAL A 29 2.77 -18.28 -5.04
CA VAL A 29 3.24 -17.91 -6.37
C VAL A 29 3.40 -16.38 -6.38
N ALA A 30 4.64 -15.91 -6.35
CA ALA A 30 4.93 -14.48 -6.39
C ALA A 30 5.04 -14.01 -7.86
N LEU A 31 4.07 -13.20 -8.31
CA LEU A 31 4.13 -12.59 -9.63
C LEU A 31 5.12 -11.43 -9.61
N VAL A 32 6.16 -11.53 -10.45
CA VAL A 32 7.22 -10.53 -10.54
C VAL A 32 7.44 -10.11 -11.99
N ARG A 33 7.59 -8.81 -12.23
CA ARG A 33 7.76 -8.26 -13.59
C ARG A 33 9.18 -8.37 -14.15
N SER A 34 10.16 -8.68 -13.29
CA SER A 34 11.58 -8.82 -13.70
C SER A 34 12.34 -9.70 -12.73
N ALA A 35 13.50 -10.18 -13.17
CA ALA A 35 14.43 -10.94 -12.33
C ALA A 35 14.89 -10.14 -11.10
N GLU A 36 15.05 -8.81 -11.24
CA GLU A 36 15.39 -7.93 -10.11
C GLU A 36 14.27 -7.91 -9.05
N ALA A 37 13.00 -7.82 -9.48
CA ALA A 37 11.86 -7.91 -8.57
C ALA A 37 11.81 -9.28 -7.86
N GLY A 38 12.12 -10.37 -8.57
CA GLY A 38 12.26 -11.71 -7.99
C GLY A 38 13.37 -11.77 -6.94
N ALA A 39 14.54 -11.21 -7.23
CA ALA A 39 15.66 -11.13 -6.29
C ALA A 39 15.32 -10.28 -5.04
N LYS A 40 14.44 -9.27 -5.14
CA LYS A 40 13.93 -8.53 -3.98
C LYS A 40 13.06 -9.42 -3.08
N VAL A 41 12.21 -10.26 -3.68
CA VAL A 41 11.38 -11.22 -2.93
C VAL A 41 12.27 -12.20 -2.17
N THR A 42 13.19 -12.88 -2.86
CA THR A 42 14.03 -13.93 -2.24
C THR A 42 14.95 -13.38 -1.14
N ARG A 43 15.53 -12.19 -1.32
CA ARG A 43 16.39 -11.57 -0.30
C ARG A 43 15.68 -11.17 0.99
N ARG A 44 14.36 -10.98 0.96
CA ARG A 44 13.56 -10.55 2.12
C ARG A 44 12.97 -11.71 2.90
N LEU A 45 12.99 -12.90 2.32
CA LEU A 45 12.44 -14.09 2.95
C LEU A 45 13.53 -14.87 3.70
N PRO A 46 13.22 -15.42 4.89
CA PRO A 46 14.04 -16.41 5.54
C PRO A 46 14.31 -17.62 4.63
N ALA A 47 15.51 -18.19 4.71
CA ALA A 47 15.93 -19.28 3.82
C ALA A 47 15.00 -20.50 3.89
N GLU A 48 14.49 -20.81 5.06
CA GLU A 48 13.56 -21.91 5.32
C GLU A 48 12.20 -21.75 4.62
N LEU A 49 11.82 -20.53 4.28
CA LEU A 49 10.55 -20.24 3.60
C LEU A 49 10.67 -20.23 2.08
N LEU A 50 11.89 -20.14 1.53
CA LEU A 50 12.11 -20.02 0.09
C LEU A 50 11.59 -21.23 -0.70
N ALA A 51 11.65 -22.43 -0.12
CA ALA A 51 11.14 -23.65 -0.77
C ALA A 51 9.62 -23.66 -1.00
N LYS A 52 8.87 -22.79 -0.29
CA LYS A 52 7.42 -22.66 -0.42
C LYS A 52 6.99 -21.53 -1.37
N VAL A 53 7.95 -20.83 -2.00
CA VAL A 53 7.69 -19.70 -2.91
C VAL A 53 8.14 -20.04 -4.31
N GLU A 54 7.21 -19.93 -5.25
CA GLU A 54 7.50 -20.02 -6.68
C GLU A 54 7.49 -18.60 -7.27
N LEU A 55 8.53 -18.24 -8.04
CA LEU A 55 8.55 -16.98 -8.77
C LEU A 55 8.01 -17.20 -10.19
N ARG A 56 6.97 -16.47 -10.58
CA ARG A 56 6.47 -16.44 -11.96
C ARG A 56 6.64 -15.05 -12.54
N THR A 57 7.15 -14.99 -13.75
CA THR A 57 7.30 -13.70 -14.45
C THR A 57 5.99 -13.33 -15.12
N GLY A 58 5.51 -12.12 -14.87
CA GLY A 58 4.31 -11.56 -15.48
C GLY A 58 4.04 -10.13 -15.03
N ASP A 59 3.23 -9.43 -15.80
CA ASP A 59 2.88 -8.04 -15.56
C ASP A 59 1.38 -7.84 -15.79
N VAL A 60 0.71 -7.13 -14.88
CA VAL A 60 -0.72 -6.80 -15.01
C VAL A 60 -1.01 -5.93 -16.24
N ASP A 61 0.00 -5.16 -16.70
CA ASP A 61 -0.10 -4.37 -17.92
C ASP A 61 0.10 -5.23 -19.21
N ARG A 62 0.42 -6.53 -19.05
CA ARG A 62 0.67 -7.47 -20.16
C ARG A 62 -0.22 -8.71 -20.02
N PRO A 63 -1.50 -8.66 -20.46
CA PRO A 63 -2.50 -9.70 -20.23
C PRO A 63 -2.05 -11.11 -20.61
N ALA A 64 -1.29 -11.27 -21.71
CA ALA A 64 -0.78 -12.56 -22.18
C ALA A 64 0.14 -13.27 -21.15
N THR A 65 0.69 -12.54 -20.16
CA THR A 65 1.56 -13.10 -19.13
C THR A 65 0.80 -13.63 -17.91
N LEU A 66 -0.50 -13.31 -17.78
CA LEU A 66 -1.28 -13.58 -16.59
C LEU A 66 -1.87 -15.00 -16.57
N ALA A 67 -2.36 -15.50 -17.71
CA ALA A 67 -2.92 -16.84 -17.78
C ALA A 67 -1.90 -17.93 -17.38
N PRO A 68 -0.64 -17.93 -17.88
CA PRO A 68 0.37 -18.88 -17.42
C PRO A 68 0.72 -18.72 -15.93
N ALA A 69 0.59 -17.50 -15.40
CA ALA A 69 0.87 -17.25 -13.98
C ALA A 69 -0.22 -17.80 -13.04
N LEU A 70 -1.43 -18.06 -13.56
CA LEU A 70 -2.56 -18.61 -12.81
C LEU A 70 -2.64 -20.15 -12.83
N ASP A 71 -1.74 -20.83 -13.52
CA ASP A 71 -1.74 -22.30 -13.58
C ASP A 71 -1.52 -22.91 -12.18
N GLY A 72 -2.43 -23.80 -11.77
CA GLY A 72 -2.40 -24.44 -10.45
C GLY A 72 -2.59 -23.49 -9.25
N VAL A 73 -3.16 -22.32 -9.47
CA VAL A 73 -3.47 -21.32 -8.42
C VAL A 73 -4.92 -21.46 -7.96
N ASP A 74 -5.13 -21.48 -6.64
CA ASP A 74 -6.47 -21.56 -6.03
C ASP A 74 -7.07 -20.17 -5.78
N ALA A 75 -6.23 -19.17 -5.45
CA ALA A 75 -6.67 -17.83 -5.07
C ALA A 75 -5.63 -16.77 -5.43
N VAL A 76 -6.09 -15.52 -5.55
CA VAL A 76 -5.24 -14.36 -5.85
C VAL A 76 -5.34 -13.31 -4.76
N ILE A 77 -4.19 -12.78 -4.32
CA ILE A 77 -4.11 -11.54 -3.55
C ILE A 77 -3.50 -10.46 -4.45
N HIS A 78 -4.30 -9.44 -4.78
CA HIS A 78 -3.90 -8.38 -5.71
C HIS A 78 -3.47 -7.13 -4.96
N LEU A 79 -2.13 -6.87 -4.95
CA LEU A 79 -1.52 -5.74 -4.26
C LEU A 79 -0.94 -4.68 -5.20
N VAL A 80 -0.93 -4.94 -6.52
CA VAL A 80 -0.32 -4.00 -7.48
C VAL A 80 -1.13 -2.70 -7.52
N ALA A 81 -0.45 -1.62 -7.19
CA ALA A 81 -0.89 -0.27 -7.43
C ALA A 81 0.32 0.67 -7.46
N ILE A 82 0.20 1.78 -8.19
CA ILE A 82 1.13 2.89 -8.12
C ILE A 82 0.41 4.10 -7.51
N ALA A 83 1.14 4.91 -6.73
CA ALA A 83 0.58 6.09 -6.06
C ALA A 83 1.10 7.41 -6.67
N ARG A 84 2.03 7.33 -7.61
CA ARG A 84 2.66 8.49 -8.26
C ARG A 84 2.57 8.36 -9.76
N ASP A 85 2.28 9.49 -10.42
CA ASP A 85 2.22 9.60 -11.86
C ASP A 85 2.67 11.00 -12.31
N SER A 86 3.51 11.05 -13.33
CA SER A 86 3.92 12.29 -14.00
C SER A 86 3.16 12.52 -15.32
N SER A 87 2.20 11.64 -15.67
CA SER A 87 1.50 11.64 -16.97
C SER A 87 0.06 12.20 -16.89
N GLY A 88 -0.29 12.90 -15.80
CA GLY A 88 -1.64 13.45 -15.60
C GLY A 88 -2.70 12.39 -15.33
N GLY A 89 -2.37 11.36 -14.59
CA GLY A 89 -3.29 10.29 -14.17
C GLY A 89 -3.38 9.10 -15.13
N ARG A 90 -2.76 9.18 -16.31
CA ARG A 90 -2.86 8.11 -17.32
C ARG A 90 -2.21 6.80 -16.85
N GLN A 91 -1.00 6.89 -16.27
CA GLN A 91 -0.31 5.72 -15.77
C GLN A 91 -1.02 5.12 -14.55
N LEU A 92 -1.61 5.96 -13.69
CA LEU A 92 -2.46 5.50 -12.57
C LEU A 92 -3.66 4.70 -13.07
N LEU A 93 -4.34 5.14 -14.12
CA LEU A 93 -5.46 4.39 -14.72
C LEU A 93 -4.96 3.09 -15.35
N ALA A 94 -3.89 3.14 -16.14
CA ALA A 94 -3.35 1.94 -16.81
C ALA A 94 -2.98 0.85 -15.79
N VAL A 95 -2.19 1.19 -14.75
CA VAL A 95 -1.72 0.18 -13.79
C VAL A 95 -2.82 -0.21 -12.79
N ASN A 96 -3.46 0.79 -12.14
CA ASN A 96 -4.37 0.49 -11.04
C ASN A 96 -5.73 -0.02 -11.50
N LEU A 97 -6.27 0.49 -12.62
CA LEU A 97 -7.58 0.08 -13.14
C LEU A 97 -7.44 -0.99 -14.23
N ASP A 98 -6.71 -0.69 -15.32
CA ASP A 98 -6.67 -1.61 -16.46
C ASP A 98 -5.88 -2.87 -16.11
N GLY A 99 -4.79 -2.74 -15.32
CA GLY A 99 -4.07 -3.89 -14.76
C GLY A 99 -4.98 -4.78 -13.89
N THR A 100 -5.86 -4.19 -13.08
CA THR A 100 -6.85 -4.94 -12.29
C THR A 100 -7.86 -5.64 -13.20
N ARG A 101 -8.36 -4.98 -14.25
CA ARG A 101 -9.28 -5.59 -15.24
C ARG A 101 -8.64 -6.74 -15.99
N ASN A 102 -7.37 -6.59 -16.40
CA ASN A 102 -6.61 -7.64 -17.05
C ASN A 102 -6.48 -8.89 -16.16
N LEU A 103 -6.20 -8.68 -14.87
CA LEU A 103 -6.13 -9.77 -13.90
C LEU A 103 -7.49 -10.46 -13.72
N ILE A 104 -8.58 -9.71 -13.57
CA ILE A 104 -9.95 -10.24 -13.47
C ILE A 104 -10.28 -11.11 -14.71
N ALA A 105 -10.01 -10.60 -15.90
CA ALA A 105 -10.26 -11.35 -17.14
C ALA A 105 -9.44 -12.65 -17.21
N ALA A 106 -8.18 -12.61 -16.81
CA ALA A 106 -7.32 -13.79 -16.75
C ALA A 106 -7.82 -14.82 -15.72
N MET A 107 -8.26 -14.38 -14.54
CA MET A 107 -8.84 -15.23 -13.50
C MET A 107 -10.12 -15.91 -13.98
N GLN A 108 -11.03 -15.17 -14.64
CA GLN A 108 -12.26 -15.71 -15.20
C GLN A 108 -11.96 -16.77 -16.28
N ALA A 109 -11.00 -16.51 -17.17
CA ALA A 109 -10.58 -17.44 -18.21
C ALA A 109 -9.91 -18.72 -17.67
N SER A 110 -9.19 -18.61 -16.54
CA SER A 110 -8.49 -19.73 -15.88
C SER A 110 -9.34 -20.46 -14.84
N GLY A 111 -10.58 -20.01 -14.58
CA GLY A 111 -11.47 -20.60 -13.57
C GLY A 111 -11.09 -20.31 -12.11
N VAL A 112 -10.11 -19.46 -11.87
CA VAL A 112 -9.70 -19.03 -10.51
C VAL A 112 -10.69 -17.98 -10.01
N ARG A 113 -11.45 -18.30 -8.96
CA ARG A 113 -12.56 -17.44 -8.51
C ARG A 113 -12.22 -16.55 -7.32
N ARG A 114 -11.38 -16.99 -6.38
CA ARG A 114 -11.10 -16.28 -5.12
C ARG A 114 -10.13 -15.13 -5.32
N LEU A 115 -10.59 -13.89 -5.08
CA LEU A 115 -9.80 -12.65 -5.20
C LEU A 115 -9.84 -11.84 -3.90
N VAL A 116 -8.69 -11.57 -3.31
CA VAL A 116 -8.53 -10.55 -2.26
C VAL A 116 -7.82 -9.33 -2.85
N HIS A 117 -8.51 -8.19 -2.90
CA HIS A 117 -8.01 -6.96 -3.51
C HIS A 117 -7.64 -5.92 -2.45
N LEU A 118 -6.46 -5.31 -2.59
CA LEU A 118 -6.03 -4.20 -1.76
C LEU A 118 -6.56 -2.87 -2.34
N GLY A 119 -7.64 -2.38 -1.76
CA GLY A 119 -8.18 -1.05 -2.02
C GLY A 119 -7.45 0.05 -1.26
N ALA A 120 -8.15 1.15 -0.98
CA ALA A 120 -7.66 2.21 -0.11
C ALA A 120 -8.83 2.95 0.55
N LEU A 121 -8.69 3.33 1.82
CA LEU A 121 -9.71 4.09 2.54
C LEU A 121 -9.79 5.53 2.01
N GLY A 122 -11.00 6.07 1.92
CA GLY A 122 -11.23 7.47 1.53
C GLY A 122 -10.98 7.79 0.06
N VAL A 123 -10.85 6.77 -0.82
CA VAL A 123 -10.77 7.00 -2.27
C VAL A 123 -12.15 7.26 -2.88
N ALA A 124 -12.19 8.15 -3.86
CA ALA A 124 -13.41 8.52 -4.57
C ALA A 124 -13.13 8.75 -6.05
N ASP A 125 -14.13 8.48 -6.90
CA ASP A 125 -14.06 8.72 -8.35
C ASP A 125 -14.30 10.22 -8.64
N ARG A 126 -13.25 11.05 -8.39
CA ARG A 126 -13.24 12.48 -8.64
C ARG A 126 -12.15 12.82 -9.64
N GLU A 127 -12.45 13.69 -10.60
CA GLU A 127 -11.51 14.03 -11.67
C GLU A 127 -10.20 14.67 -11.18
N GLU A 128 -10.28 15.46 -10.11
CA GLU A 128 -9.13 16.14 -9.53
C GLU A 128 -8.24 15.26 -8.64
N LEU A 129 -8.66 14.00 -8.37
CA LEU A 129 -7.96 13.03 -7.53
C LEU A 129 -7.55 11.81 -8.34
N HIS A 130 -6.55 11.93 -9.19
CA HIS A 130 -6.17 10.87 -10.14
C HIS A 130 -5.90 9.51 -9.46
N TYR A 131 -5.18 9.49 -8.34
CA TYR A 131 -4.97 8.27 -7.56
C TYR A 131 -6.29 7.73 -7.01
N GLY A 132 -7.06 8.57 -6.29
CA GLY A 132 -8.35 8.18 -5.72
C GLY A 132 -9.31 7.65 -6.78
N LYS A 133 -9.41 8.33 -7.93
CA LYS A 133 -10.20 7.91 -9.09
C LYS A 133 -9.79 6.55 -9.61
N SER A 134 -8.49 6.30 -9.82
CA SER A 134 -8.01 5.02 -10.34
C SER A 134 -8.30 3.86 -9.38
N LYS A 135 -8.10 4.06 -8.06
CA LYS A 135 -8.40 3.06 -7.03
C LYS A 135 -9.90 2.79 -6.89
N ALA A 136 -10.72 3.84 -6.83
CA ALA A 136 -12.19 3.69 -6.72
C ALA A 136 -12.78 2.95 -7.92
N ARG A 137 -12.27 3.21 -9.13
CA ARG A 137 -12.69 2.48 -10.34
C ARG A 137 -12.21 1.03 -10.35
N ALA A 138 -11.01 0.75 -9.85
CA ALA A 138 -10.51 -0.63 -9.70
C ALA A 138 -11.35 -1.40 -8.67
N GLU A 139 -11.67 -0.82 -7.51
CA GLU A 139 -12.56 -1.43 -6.51
C GLU A 139 -13.94 -1.76 -7.10
N ARG A 140 -14.51 -0.85 -7.90
CA ARG A 140 -15.77 -1.09 -8.60
C ARG A 140 -15.66 -2.26 -9.60
N ALA A 141 -14.58 -2.29 -10.41
CA ALA A 141 -14.35 -3.38 -11.36
C ALA A 141 -14.22 -4.75 -10.65
N VAL A 142 -13.61 -4.79 -9.46
CA VAL A 142 -13.55 -6.00 -8.63
C VAL A 142 -14.93 -6.38 -8.12
N ALA A 143 -15.72 -5.44 -7.59
CA ALA A 143 -17.06 -5.70 -7.06
C ALA A 143 -18.05 -6.20 -8.14
N GLU A 144 -17.88 -5.73 -9.37
CA GLU A 144 -18.72 -6.10 -10.52
C GLU A 144 -18.20 -7.34 -11.29
N SER A 145 -17.05 -7.93 -10.87
CA SER A 145 -16.37 -8.99 -11.61
C SER A 145 -17.09 -10.34 -11.63
N GLY A 146 -18.03 -10.58 -10.71
CA GLY A 146 -18.62 -11.91 -10.50
C GLY A 146 -17.68 -12.94 -9.88
N LEU A 147 -16.48 -12.55 -9.46
CA LEU A 147 -15.55 -13.37 -8.69
C LEU A 147 -15.96 -13.44 -7.20
N ASP A 148 -15.36 -14.37 -6.46
CA ASP A 148 -15.52 -14.49 -5.01
C ASP A 148 -14.54 -13.50 -4.34
N TRP A 149 -14.87 -12.21 -4.40
CA TRP A 149 -13.98 -11.13 -4.04
C TRP A 149 -14.09 -10.71 -2.56
N THR A 150 -12.99 -10.20 -2.03
CA THR A 150 -12.94 -9.38 -0.80
C THR A 150 -12.09 -8.15 -1.09
N ILE A 151 -12.54 -6.97 -0.67
CA ILE A 151 -11.77 -5.72 -0.81
C ILE A 151 -11.37 -5.22 0.58
N LEU A 152 -10.07 -5.08 0.82
CA LEU A 152 -9.55 -4.46 2.04
C LEU A 152 -9.13 -3.03 1.73
N LYS A 153 -9.69 -2.07 2.45
CA LYS A 153 -9.48 -0.62 2.27
C LYS A 153 -8.72 -0.05 3.47
N PRO A 154 -7.40 -0.21 3.53
CA PRO A 154 -6.63 0.31 4.65
C PRO A 154 -6.52 1.84 4.61
N SER A 155 -6.43 2.43 5.81
CA SER A 155 -5.92 3.78 6.01
C SER A 155 -4.40 3.80 5.75
N LEU A 156 -3.75 4.89 6.14
CA LEU A 156 -2.31 5.06 6.00
C LEU A 156 -1.53 3.91 6.64
N LEU A 157 -0.67 3.25 5.88
CA LEU A 157 0.11 2.11 6.36
C LEU A 157 1.46 2.55 6.91
N PHE A 158 1.89 1.93 8.01
CA PHE A 158 3.21 2.11 8.59
C PHE A 158 3.90 0.78 8.89
N GLY A 159 5.23 0.81 8.94
CA GLY A 159 6.08 -0.34 9.21
C GLY A 159 7.39 -0.30 8.42
N PRO A 160 8.33 -1.22 8.66
CA PRO A 160 9.60 -1.24 7.97
C PRO A 160 9.42 -1.30 6.45
N GLY A 161 9.97 -0.29 5.74
CA GLY A 161 9.85 -0.20 4.28
C GLY A 161 8.70 0.65 3.75
N ASP A 162 7.87 1.27 4.61
CA ASP A 162 6.79 2.16 4.15
C ASP A 162 7.30 3.39 3.38
N GLY A 163 6.40 4.00 2.63
CA GLY A 163 6.71 5.21 1.87
C GLY A 163 6.49 6.49 2.67
N PHE A 164 5.33 6.65 3.29
CA PHE A 164 4.89 7.90 3.88
C PHE A 164 5.69 8.32 5.11
N PHE A 165 5.82 7.45 6.10
CA PHE A 165 6.54 7.76 7.34
C PHE A 165 8.04 7.94 7.09
N ASN A 166 8.61 7.20 6.14
CA ASN A 166 9.99 7.40 5.70
C ASN A 166 10.19 8.78 5.04
N ILE A 167 9.23 9.27 4.23
CA ILE A 167 9.29 10.63 3.66
C ILE A 167 9.25 11.68 4.78
N VAL A 168 8.36 11.54 5.75
CA VAL A 168 8.30 12.45 6.91
C VAL A 168 9.60 12.39 7.72
N ALA A 169 10.17 11.19 7.92
CA ALA A 169 11.45 11.03 8.60
C ALA A 169 12.61 11.68 7.83
N ASP A 170 12.61 11.62 6.51
CA ASP A 170 13.62 12.30 5.68
C ASP A 170 13.48 13.82 5.79
N LEU A 171 12.27 14.36 5.80
CA LEU A 171 12.04 15.78 6.09
C LEU A 171 12.58 16.18 7.47
N VAL A 172 12.32 15.35 8.50
CA VAL A 172 12.86 15.58 9.87
C VAL A 172 14.40 15.54 9.90
N ARG A 173 15.04 14.69 9.08
CA ARG A 173 16.50 14.60 8.97
C ARG A 173 17.10 15.85 8.31
N LEU A 174 16.48 16.29 7.21
CA LEU A 174 16.96 17.40 6.39
C LEU A 174 16.68 18.76 7.02
N SER A 175 15.68 18.86 7.88
CA SER A 175 15.27 20.13 8.48
C SER A 175 15.96 20.35 9.84
N PRO A 176 16.83 21.35 10.01
CA PRO A 176 17.58 21.54 11.25
C PRO A 176 16.73 22.03 12.43
N GLY A 177 15.61 22.68 12.20
CA GLY A 177 14.76 23.27 13.27
C GLY A 177 13.26 23.11 13.06
N ILE A 178 12.79 23.15 11.79
CA ILE A 178 11.39 23.26 11.44
C ILE A 178 11.02 22.13 10.47
N VAL A 179 9.89 21.44 10.72
CA VAL A 179 9.29 20.50 9.75
C VAL A 179 8.00 21.09 9.19
N PRO A 180 7.95 21.35 7.89
CA PRO A 180 6.71 21.84 7.26
C PRO A 180 5.66 20.73 7.20
N VAL A 181 4.40 21.09 7.48
CA VAL A 181 3.25 20.23 7.25
C VAL A 181 2.28 20.89 6.27
N PRO A 182 1.69 20.14 5.33
CA PRO A 182 0.79 20.72 4.33
C PRO A 182 -0.52 21.21 4.95
N GLY A 183 -0.98 22.36 4.48
CA GLY A 183 -2.19 23.01 4.95
C GLY A 183 -2.09 23.41 6.42
N ASP A 184 -3.15 23.17 7.19
CA ASP A 184 -3.17 23.40 8.64
C ASP A 184 -2.72 22.17 9.46
N GLY A 185 -2.43 21.05 8.79
CA GLY A 185 -2.03 19.78 9.40
C GLY A 185 -3.13 19.07 10.20
N LYS A 186 -4.40 19.43 9.99
CA LYS A 186 -5.55 18.87 10.74
C LYS A 186 -6.22 17.67 10.07
N SER A 187 -5.89 17.36 8.80
CA SER A 187 -6.40 16.15 8.13
C SER A 187 -6.13 14.90 8.98
N ARG A 188 -7.12 14.03 9.06
CA ARG A 188 -7.17 12.91 9.99
C ARG A 188 -6.88 11.59 9.29
N PHE A 189 -6.13 10.73 9.99
CA PHE A 189 -5.73 9.39 9.54
C PHE A 189 -5.86 8.40 10.66
N GLN A 190 -5.99 7.12 10.32
CA GLN A 190 -5.94 5.99 11.24
C GLN A 190 -4.82 5.02 10.84
N PRO A 191 -3.54 5.36 11.12
CA PRO A 191 -2.41 4.55 10.68
C PRO A 191 -2.55 3.08 11.13
N LEU A 192 -2.46 2.15 10.17
CA LEU A 192 -2.54 0.71 10.39
C LEU A 192 -1.16 0.09 10.18
N HIS A 193 -0.72 -0.78 11.09
CA HIS A 193 0.55 -1.47 10.93
C HIS A 193 0.47 -2.49 9.79
N VAL A 194 1.49 -2.51 8.93
CA VAL A 194 1.50 -3.37 7.73
C VAL A 194 1.38 -4.86 8.04
N ALA A 195 1.93 -5.33 9.18
CA ALA A 195 1.77 -6.73 9.58
C ALA A 195 0.33 -7.06 10.01
N ASP A 196 -0.42 -6.09 10.56
CA ASP A 196 -1.84 -6.28 10.88
C ASP A 196 -2.68 -6.34 9.59
N LEU A 197 -2.33 -5.53 8.57
CA LEU A 197 -2.93 -5.65 7.25
C LEU A 197 -2.59 -7.01 6.61
N ALA A 198 -1.35 -7.49 6.71
CA ALA A 198 -0.95 -8.80 6.20
C ALA A 198 -1.79 -9.93 6.83
N LEU A 199 -2.02 -9.85 8.14
CA LEU A 199 -2.92 -10.77 8.85
C LEU A 199 -4.36 -10.66 8.32
N CYS A 200 -4.89 -9.44 8.11
CA CYS A 200 -6.23 -9.26 7.53
C CYS A 200 -6.33 -9.87 6.11
N LEU A 201 -5.30 -9.69 5.27
CA LEU A 201 -5.25 -10.28 3.92
C LEU A 201 -5.28 -11.81 3.97
N ARG A 202 -4.50 -12.43 4.88
CA ARG A 202 -4.51 -13.88 5.07
C ARG A 202 -5.87 -14.35 5.60
N LEU A 203 -6.39 -13.74 6.66
CA LEU A 203 -7.69 -14.10 7.22
C LEU A 203 -8.82 -13.95 6.20
N SER A 204 -8.77 -12.93 5.33
CA SER A 204 -9.75 -12.79 4.24
C SER A 204 -9.71 -13.97 3.29
N LEU A 205 -8.52 -14.52 3.02
CA LEU A 205 -8.37 -15.69 2.16
C LEU A 205 -9.00 -16.94 2.79
N GLU A 206 -8.84 -17.10 4.12
CA GLU A 206 -9.24 -18.29 4.88
C GLU A 206 -10.72 -18.28 5.30
N ARG A 207 -11.37 -17.10 5.31
CA ARG A 207 -12.72 -16.90 5.83
C ARG A 207 -13.74 -16.70 4.72
N PRO A 208 -14.58 -17.69 4.42
CA PRO A 208 -15.61 -17.59 3.37
C PRO A 208 -16.60 -16.45 3.59
N GLU A 209 -16.89 -16.09 4.84
CA GLU A 209 -17.80 -15.01 5.20
C GLU A 209 -17.31 -13.62 4.75
N THR A 210 -16.04 -13.48 4.32
CA THR A 210 -15.52 -12.23 3.78
C THR A 210 -15.82 -12.03 2.30
N VAL A 211 -16.32 -13.05 1.62
CA VAL A 211 -16.65 -12.99 0.19
C VAL A 211 -17.81 -12.01 -0.05
N GLY A 212 -17.66 -11.16 -1.05
CA GLY A 212 -18.63 -10.12 -1.40
C GLY A 212 -18.61 -8.89 -0.49
N HIS A 213 -17.59 -8.76 0.39
CA HIS A 213 -17.52 -7.66 1.34
C HIS A 213 -16.29 -6.78 1.12
N ALA A 214 -16.47 -5.47 1.40
CA ALA A 214 -15.40 -4.48 1.45
C ALA A 214 -15.24 -3.99 2.89
N TYR A 215 -14.02 -3.99 3.41
CA TYR A 215 -13.70 -3.64 4.79
C TYR A 215 -12.82 -2.40 4.85
N GLU A 216 -13.27 -1.37 5.58
CA GLU A 216 -12.49 -0.19 5.90
C GLU A 216 -11.64 -0.47 7.15
N LEU A 217 -10.31 -0.42 6.99
CA LEU A 217 -9.37 -0.87 8.00
C LEU A 217 -8.49 0.29 8.48
N GLY A 218 -8.71 0.71 9.70
CA GLY A 218 -7.89 1.72 10.38
C GLY A 218 -7.16 1.13 11.58
N GLY A 219 -6.11 1.83 12.02
CA GLY A 219 -5.51 1.58 13.33
C GLY A 219 -6.46 1.99 14.47
N PRO A 220 -6.13 1.66 15.73
CA PRO A 220 -7.02 1.81 16.87
C PRO A 220 -7.18 3.26 17.36
N ARG A 221 -6.60 4.22 16.64
CA ARG A 221 -6.65 5.64 17.01
C ARG A 221 -6.56 6.55 15.80
N THR A 222 -7.34 7.63 15.82
CA THR A 222 -7.26 8.72 14.84
C THR A 222 -6.15 9.71 15.21
N TRP A 223 -5.38 10.12 14.20
CA TRP A 223 -4.28 11.05 14.30
C TRP A 223 -4.41 12.16 13.26
N THR A 224 -4.07 13.39 13.63
CA THR A 224 -3.89 14.44 12.63
C THR A 224 -2.52 14.32 11.98
N TYR A 225 -2.35 14.86 10.77
CA TYR A 225 -1.05 14.90 10.10
C TYR A 225 0.04 15.51 11.00
N ARG A 226 -0.30 16.61 11.71
CA ARG A 226 0.59 17.26 12.67
C ARG A 226 0.99 16.32 13.82
N GLN A 227 0.05 15.54 14.36
CA GLN A 227 0.33 14.58 15.43
C GLN A 227 1.21 13.44 14.93
N ILE A 228 0.96 12.93 13.70
CA ILE A 228 1.82 11.91 13.07
C ILE A 228 3.26 12.46 12.94
N THR A 229 3.42 13.69 12.43
CA THR A 229 4.74 14.31 12.30
C THR A 229 5.44 14.47 13.65
N ALA A 230 4.71 14.86 14.70
CA ALA A 230 5.26 14.95 16.06
C ALA A 230 5.72 13.58 16.58
N GLU A 231 4.93 12.53 16.31
CA GLU A 231 5.28 11.16 16.70
C GLU A 231 6.54 10.66 15.98
N VAL A 232 6.68 10.95 14.67
CA VAL A 232 7.90 10.66 13.91
C VAL A 232 9.10 11.39 14.51
N CYS A 233 8.97 12.68 14.82
CA CYS A 233 10.04 13.44 15.49
C CYS A 233 10.43 12.78 16.81
N ARG A 234 9.45 12.40 17.64
CA ARG A 234 9.67 11.73 18.93
C ARG A 234 10.37 10.38 18.75
N ALA A 235 9.89 9.55 17.83
CA ALA A 235 10.46 8.23 17.52
C ALA A 235 11.92 8.33 17.06
N MET A 236 12.29 9.40 16.33
CA MET A 236 13.64 9.67 15.87
C MET A 236 14.53 10.34 16.93
N GLY A 237 14.00 10.71 18.10
CA GLY A 237 14.73 11.46 19.11
C GLY A 237 15.08 12.89 18.69
N ARG A 238 14.27 13.51 17.82
CA ARG A 238 14.48 14.86 17.28
C ARG A 238 13.40 15.82 17.78
N ARG A 239 13.82 16.98 18.28
CA ARG A 239 12.92 18.09 18.61
C ARG A 239 12.85 19.04 17.42
N ARG A 240 11.64 19.25 16.87
CA ARG A 240 11.38 20.11 15.70
C ARG A 240 10.12 20.91 15.91
N ALA A 241 10.14 22.18 15.50
CA ALA A 241 8.92 22.97 15.39
C ALA A 241 8.13 22.50 14.14
N ILE A 242 6.86 22.15 14.32
CA ILE A 242 5.98 21.71 13.23
C ILE A 242 5.18 22.93 12.76
N VAL A 243 5.45 23.38 11.56
CA VAL A 243 4.88 24.63 11.01
C VAL A 243 3.92 24.33 9.86
N PRO A 244 2.66 24.79 9.93
CA PRO A 244 1.73 24.71 8.82
C PRO A 244 2.22 25.54 7.64
N VAL A 245 2.18 24.95 6.43
CA VAL A 245 2.57 25.63 5.20
C VAL A 245 1.43 25.53 4.20
N PRO A 246 0.92 26.67 3.67
CA PRO A 246 -0.13 26.66 2.67
C PRO A 246 0.24 25.79 1.46
N VAL A 247 -0.70 24.93 1.03
CA VAL A 247 -0.47 24.00 -0.10
C VAL A 247 0.02 24.69 -1.38
N PRO A 248 -0.47 25.90 -1.75
CA PRO A 248 0.06 26.63 -2.92
C PRO A 248 1.55 26.93 -2.82
N LEU A 249 2.06 27.28 -1.61
CA LEU A 249 3.48 27.54 -1.40
C LEU A 249 4.32 26.27 -1.53
N ILE A 250 3.82 25.14 -1.02
CA ILE A 250 4.50 23.84 -1.20
C ILE A 250 4.57 23.48 -2.69
N LYS A 251 3.49 23.71 -3.46
CA LYS A 251 3.48 23.49 -4.91
C LYS A 251 4.47 24.36 -5.66
N LEU A 252 4.59 25.64 -5.26
CA LEU A 252 5.55 26.56 -5.87
C LEU A 252 6.98 26.06 -5.63
N VAL A 253 7.32 25.65 -4.40
CA VAL A 253 8.65 25.10 -4.06
C VAL A 253 8.91 23.78 -4.77
N ALA A 254 7.91 22.89 -4.83
CA ALA A 254 8.01 21.63 -5.54
C ALA A 254 8.26 21.85 -7.05
N GLY A 255 7.50 22.74 -7.69
CA GLY A 255 7.68 23.08 -9.10
C GLY A 255 9.04 23.72 -9.39
N ALA A 256 9.53 24.58 -8.50
CA ALA A 256 10.88 25.14 -8.62
C ALA A 256 11.97 24.05 -8.47
N ALA A 257 11.80 23.11 -7.55
CA ALA A 257 12.73 21.99 -7.39
C ALA A 257 12.73 21.06 -8.60
N GLU A 258 11.56 20.75 -9.18
CA GLU A 258 11.42 19.96 -10.41
C GLU A 258 12.10 20.65 -11.60
N ALA A 259 11.94 21.98 -11.73
CA ALA A 259 12.55 22.76 -12.82
C ALA A 259 14.09 22.70 -12.80
N VAL A 260 14.71 22.51 -11.63
CA VAL A 260 16.17 22.33 -11.46
C VAL A 260 16.57 20.87 -11.23
N HIS A 261 15.68 19.92 -11.56
CA HIS A 261 15.89 18.46 -11.43
C HIS A 261 16.26 17.99 -10.01
N LEU A 262 15.87 18.74 -8.98
CA LEU A 262 15.99 18.32 -7.59
C LEU A 262 14.80 17.44 -7.21
N PRO A 263 15.02 16.24 -6.66
CA PRO A 263 13.93 15.36 -6.26
C PRO A 263 13.14 15.98 -5.09
N PHE A 264 11.88 16.34 -5.34
CA PHE A 264 10.98 16.75 -4.28
C PHE A 264 10.22 15.52 -3.74
N PRO A 265 10.13 15.32 -2.43
CA PRO A 265 9.67 14.06 -1.85
C PRO A 265 8.17 13.78 -2.02
N VAL A 266 7.36 14.77 -2.40
CA VAL A 266 5.89 14.64 -2.48
C VAL A 266 5.36 15.16 -3.81
N ALA A 267 4.63 14.33 -4.55
CA ALA A 267 3.95 14.76 -5.77
C ALA A 267 2.72 15.63 -5.45
N THR A 268 2.40 16.55 -6.35
CA THR A 268 1.28 17.51 -6.18
C THR A 268 -0.07 16.82 -5.94
N ASP A 269 -0.31 15.69 -6.60
CA ASP A 269 -1.55 14.90 -6.45
C ASP A 269 -1.66 14.25 -5.07
N GLN A 270 -0.53 13.78 -4.52
CA GLN A 270 -0.46 13.26 -3.15
C GLN A 270 -0.79 14.32 -2.10
N LEU A 271 -0.40 15.58 -2.32
CA LEU A 271 -0.75 16.68 -1.42
C LEU A 271 -2.26 16.93 -1.34
N ARG A 272 -2.98 16.77 -2.46
CA ARG A 272 -4.44 16.89 -2.48
C ARG A 272 -5.09 15.74 -1.70
N GLN A 273 -4.60 14.51 -1.89
CA GLN A 273 -5.10 13.33 -1.17
C GLN A 273 -4.82 13.44 0.33
N LEU A 274 -3.65 13.95 0.73
CA LEU A 274 -3.29 14.16 2.14
C LEU A 274 -4.08 15.30 2.83
N ALA A 275 -4.77 16.14 2.08
CA ALA A 275 -5.67 17.15 2.63
C ALA A 275 -7.05 16.59 3.00
N LEU A 276 -7.37 15.36 2.59
CA LEU A 276 -8.63 14.69 2.88
C LEU A 276 -8.48 13.80 4.12
N ASP A 277 -9.56 13.68 4.88
CA ASP A 277 -9.64 12.71 5.96
C ASP A 277 -9.59 11.29 5.41
N ASN A 278 -8.80 10.44 6.05
CA ASN A 278 -8.64 9.04 5.73
C ASN A 278 -8.91 8.20 6.98
N VAL A 279 -10.16 8.25 7.43
CA VAL A 279 -10.66 7.63 8.66
C VAL A 279 -11.91 6.81 8.36
N GLY A 280 -12.00 5.64 8.96
CA GLY A 280 -13.13 4.72 8.92
C GLY A 280 -13.61 4.35 10.34
N PRO A 281 -14.35 3.26 10.50
CA PRO A 281 -14.75 2.75 11.82
C PRO A 281 -13.51 2.48 12.69
N ILE A 282 -13.54 2.96 13.93
CA ILE A 282 -12.39 2.83 14.86
C ILE A 282 -12.11 1.37 15.25
N ASP A 283 -13.14 0.56 15.24
CA ASP A 283 -13.13 -0.87 15.55
C ASP A 283 -13.18 -1.77 14.28
N GLY A 284 -13.05 -1.19 13.09
CA GLY A 284 -13.24 -1.89 11.82
C GLY A 284 -12.43 -3.19 11.67
N VAL A 285 -11.17 -3.19 12.13
CA VAL A 285 -10.33 -4.40 12.14
C VAL A 285 -10.87 -5.44 13.14
N HIS A 286 -11.23 -5.00 14.36
CA HIS A 286 -11.75 -5.91 15.37
C HIS A 286 -13.10 -6.51 14.97
N ALA A 287 -14.01 -5.69 14.45
CA ALA A 287 -15.33 -6.14 14.00
C ALA A 287 -15.24 -7.14 12.84
N ALA A 288 -14.32 -6.92 11.87
CA ALA A 288 -14.16 -7.78 10.71
C ALA A 288 -13.31 -9.03 10.98
N PHE A 289 -12.26 -8.91 11.80
CA PHE A 289 -11.21 -9.93 11.92
C PHE A 289 -10.97 -10.44 13.36
N GLY A 290 -11.63 -9.87 14.37
CA GLY A 290 -11.62 -10.37 15.73
C GLY A 290 -10.36 -10.05 16.54
N PHE A 291 -9.51 -9.11 16.09
CA PHE A 291 -8.31 -8.68 16.83
C PHE A 291 -8.17 -7.16 16.86
N VAL A 292 -7.45 -6.65 17.85
CA VAL A 292 -7.15 -5.22 17.99
C VAL A 292 -5.80 -4.95 17.31
N PRO A 293 -5.75 -4.03 16.30
CA PRO A 293 -4.52 -3.72 15.62
C PRO A 293 -3.52 -2.99 16.52
N ARG A 294 -2.24 -3.07 16.17
CA ARG A 294 -1.13 -2.44 16.89
C ARG A 294 -1.28 -0.92 16.91
N ARG A 295 -0.87 -0.33 18.01
CA ARG A 295 -0.76 1.12 18.13
C ARG A 295 0.48 1.60 17.40
N MET A 296 0.42 2.81 16.82
CA MET A 296 1.57 3.41 16.15
C MET A 296 2.67 3.81 17.14
N GLU A 297 2.28 4.17 18.36
CA GLU A 297 3.22 4.60 19.40
C GLU A 297 4.19 3.47 19.77
N GLY A 298 5.49 3.76 19.67
CA GLY A 298 6.56 2.79 19.95
C GLY A 298 7.00 1.94 18.76
N GLU A 299 6.19 1.82 17.73
CA GLU A 299 6.48 1.00 16.54
C GLU A 299 7.30 1.73 15.47
N LEU A 300 7.43 3.05 15.54
CA LEU A 300 8.17 3.83 14.54
C LEU A 300 9.71 3.82 14.73
N ARG A 301 10.27 2.92 15.55
CA ARG A 301 11.72 2.85 15.83
C ARG A 301 12.56 2.54 14.59
N TYR A 302 12.00 1.86 13.58
CA TYR A 302 12.66 1.59 12.30
C TYR A 302 13.06 2.87 11.56
N LEU A 303 12.38 4.00 11.78
CA LEU A 303 12.70 5.30 11.19
C LEU A 303 14.03 5.89 11.67
N ARG A 304 14.64 5.37 12.75
CA ARG A 304 15.99 5.79 13.19
C ARG A 304 17.08 5.36 12.20
N ARG A 305 16.85 4.28 11.44
CA ARG A 305 17.77 3.80 10.39
C ARG A 305 17.57 4.61 9.12
N ARG A 306 18.64 4.82 8.33
CA ARG A 306 18.49 5.48 7.02
C ARG A 306 17.82 4.52 6.02
N ARG A 307 17.04 5.07 5.11
CA ARG A 307 16.28 4.35 4.07
C ARG A 307 17.18 3.45 3.18
N ALA A 308 18.42 3.86 2.92
CA ALA A 308 19.40 3.07 2.16
C ALA A 308 19.68 1.68 2.75
N GLN A 309 19.43 1.47 4.05
CA GLN A 309 19.57 0.16 4.71
C GLN A 309 18.30 -0.71 4.58
N GLN A 310 17.22 -0.17 4.02
CA GLN A 310 15.93 -0.84 3.85
C GLN A 310 15.69 -1.31 2.39
N GLY A 311 16.61 -0.98 1.47
CA GLY A 311 16.46 -1.14 0.02
C GLY A 311 15.60 -0.03 -0.61
N PRO A 312 15.68 0.21 -1.92
CA PRO A 312 14.84 1.20 -2.58
C PRO A 312 13.38 0.77 -2.47
N THR A 313 12.59 1.55 -1.74
CA THR A 313 11.14 1.35 -1.63
C THR A 313 10.51 1.97 -2.87
N GLU A 314 10.13 1.16 -3.84
CA GLU A 314 9.06 1.57 -4.75
C GLU A 314 7.83 1.75 -3.88
N VAL A 315 7.38 2.99 -3.74
CA VAL A 315 6.16 3.33 -3.02
C VAL A 315 5.02 2.74 -3.84
N ALA A 316 4.48 1.63 -3.34
CA ALA A 316 3.21 1.10 -3.82
C ALA A 316 2.09 2.06 -3.43
#